data_9621811108135df8205c2bde67724379
#
_entry.id   9621811108135df8205c2bde67724379
#
_cell.length_a   1.000
_cell.length_b   1.000
_cell.length_c   1.000
_cell.angle_alpha   90.00
_cell.angle_beta   90.00
_cell.angle_gamma   90.00
#
_symmetry.space_group_name_H-M   'P 1'
#
loop_
_entity.id
_entity.type
_entity.pdbx_description
1 polymer ?
#
loop_
_entity_poly.entity_id
_entity_poly.type
_entity_poly.pdbx_seq_one_letter_code
_entity_poly.pdbx_strand_id
1 'polypeptide(L)'
;MRALRPLLVALIVLVAPPLASAETVTLDAARRAALAELPALQGTKLNAEALDGRVVVVAFFASWCPPCHPEFDNLNAAQRTFQRDGVEILAVNIFERIGRFKDDPGRLDRFLKRKAPAFHVLGDGEAVAELFGSVDRIPTVFVFGPDGRPTLHFIHARGARKTHVSFEELAVGIRAALGAPPSVGG
;
A
#
# COMPACT_ATOMS: atom_id res chain seq x y z
N MET A 1 -36.42 -66.61 -21.24
CA MET A 1 -35.74 -66.10 -20.03
C MET A 1 -34.89 -64.87 -20.49
N ARG A 2 -35.38 -63.63 -20.27
CA ARG A 2 -34.66 -62.40 -20.66
C ARG A 2 -33.94 -61.86 -19.42
N ALA A 3 -32.60 -61.83 -19.49
CA ALA A 3 -31.77 -61.31 -18.42
C ALA A 3 -31.79 -59.74 -18.45
N LEU A 4 -32.29 -59.16 -17.36
CA LEU A 4 -32.22 -57.70 -17.13
C LEU A 4 -30.79 -57.33 -16.76
N ARG A 5 -30.13 -56.50 -17.60
CA ARG A 5 -28.84 -55.87 -17.28
C ARG A 5 -29.08 -54.60 -16.46
N PRO A 6 -28.48 -54.44 -15.29
CA PRO A 6 -28.58 -53.19 -14.55
C PRO A 6 -27.75 -52.08 -15.23
N LEU A 7 -28.36 -50.96 -15.54
CA LEU A 7 -27.66 -49.72 -15.95
C LEU A 7 -27.05 -49.09 -14.68
N LEU A 8 -25.73 -49.11 -14.62
CA LEU A 8 -24.97 -48.30 -13.63
C LEU A 8 -24.95 -46.84 -14.11
N VAL A 9 -25.72 -45.99 -13.48
CA VAL A 9 -25.67 -44.52 -13.69
C VAL A 9 -24.51 -44.01 -12.84
N ALA A 10 -23.37 -43.67 -13.48
CA ALA A 10 -22.25 -43.01 -12.83
C ALA A 10 -22.62 -41.57 -12.55
N LEU A 11 -22.77 -41.22 -11.27
CA LEU A 11 -22.97 -39.85 -10.82
C LEU A 11 -21.64 -39.09 -10.91
N ILE A 12 -21.47 -38.27 -11.95
CA ILE A 12 -20.31 -37.38 -12.09
C ILE A 12 -20.53 -36.19 -11.14
N VAL A 13 -19.86 -36.20 -10.01
CA VAL A 13 -19.80 -35.03 -9.11
C VAL A 13 -18.86 -34.00 -9.73
N LEU A 14 -19.44 -32.94 -10.28
CA LEU A 14 -18.70 -31.76 -10.81
C LEU A 14 -18.17 -31.00 -9.59
N VAL A 15 -16.91 -31.20 -9.23
CA VAL A 15 -16.21 -30.39 -8.23
C VAL A 15 -15.85 -29.05 -8.91
N ALA A 16 -16.63 -28.01 -8.62
CA ALA A 16 -16.30 -26.65 -9.05
C ALA A 16 -14.99 -26.22 -8.38
N PRO A 17 -14.02 -25.66 -9.12
CA PRO A 17 -12.80 -25.11 -8.50
C PRO A 17 -13.20 -23.98 -7.54
N PRO A 18 -12.51 -23.85 -6.38
CA PRO A 18 -12.75 -22.74 -5.47
C PRO A 18 -12.48 -21.43 -6.22
N LEU A 19 -13.42 -20.49 -6.13
CA LEU A 19 -13.23 -19.13 -6.60
C LEU A 19 -12.00 -18.57 -5.87
N ALA A 20 -10.94 -18.27 -6.62
CA ALA A 20 -9.75 -17.63 -6.06
C ALA A 20 -10.19 -16.26 -5.50
N SER A 21 -10.36 -16.19 -4.19
CA SER A 21 -10.54 -14.92 -3.49
C SER A 21 -9.30 -14.06 -3.76
N ALA A 22 -9.48 -12.85 -4.27
CA ALA A 22 -8.37 -11.91 -4.39
C ALA A 22 -7.72 -11.79 -3.00
N GLU A 23 -6.45 -12.20 -2.91
CA GLU A 23 -5.74 -12.21 -1.64
C GLU A 23 -5.60 -10.77 -1.14
N THR A 24 -6.18 -10.49 0.02
CA THR A 24 -6.08 -9.17 0.64
C THR A 24 -4.65 -8.97 1.11
N VAL A 25 -4.00 -7.92 0.62
CA VAL A 25 -2.64 -7.56 1.05
C VAL A 25 -2.65 -7.21 2.53
N THR A 26 -1.84 -7.93 3.32
CA THR A 26 -1.66 -7.68 4.76
C THR A 26 -0.22 -7.25 5.04
N LEU A 27 0.02 -6.44 6.06
CA LEU A 27 1.39 -6.07 6.50
C LEU A 27 1.92 -7.13 7.48
N ASP A 28 2.29 -8.29 6.96
CA ASP A 28 2.88 -9.38 7.71
C ASP A 28 4.38 -9.16 8.02
N ALA A 29 4.99 -10.08 8.75
CA ALA A 29 6.41 -10.00 9.13
C ALA A 29 7.34 -9.97 7.91
N ALA A 30 7.02 -10.70 6.84
CA ALA A 30 7.83 -10.73 5.63
C ALA A 30 7.84 -9.38 4.91
N ARG A 31 6.68 -8.72 4.80
CA ARG A 31 6.56 -7.38 4.18
C ARG A 31 7.21 -6.30 5.04
N ARG A 32 7.09 -6.38 6.39
CA ARG A 32 7.81 -5.47 7.30
C ARG A 32 9.33 -5.61 7.15
N ALA A 33 9.83 -6.84 7.11
CA ALA A 33 11.24 -7.10 6.89
C ALA A 33 11.73 -6.56 5.54
N ALA A 34 10.97 -6.82 4.46
CA ALA A 34 11.31 -6.32 3.13
C ALA A 34 11.35 -4.77 3.06
N LEU A 35 10.41 -4.08 3.73
CA LEU A 35 10.43 -2.62 3.84
C LEU A 35 11.67 -2.11 4.61
N ALA A 36 12.08 -2.81 5.67
CA ALA A 36 13.23 -2.42 6.49
C ALA A 36 14.58 -2.61 5.80
N GLU A 37 14.66 -3.48 4.79
CA GLU A 37 15.87 -3.66 3.97
C GLU A 37 16.05 -2.57 2.90
N LEU A 38 15.02 -1.79 2.59
CA LEU A 38 15.12 -0.72 1.61
C LEU A 38 16.05 0.42 2.09
N PRO A 39 16.83 1.03 1.18
CA PRO A 39 17.66 2.17 1.53
C PRO A 39 16.82 3.37 1.96
N ALA A 40 17.15 3.98 3.09
CA ALA A 40 16.52 5.20 3.55
C ALA A 40 17.00 6.39 2.71
N LEU A 41 16.08 7.02 1.98
CA LEU A 41 16.30 8.29 1.26
C LEU A 41 16.04 9.49 2.17
N GLN A 42 15.13 9.33 3.13
CA GLN A 42 14.80 10.32 4.16
C GLN A 42 14.42 9.58 5.44
N GLY A 43 14.80 10.13 6.57
CA GLY A 43 14.64 9.50 7.88
C GLY A 43 15.81 8.60 8.26
N THR A 44 15.65 7.85 9.34
CA THR A 44 16.63 6.85 9.80
C THR A 44 16.37 5.51 9.09
N LYS A 45 17.36 4.60 9.16
CA LYS A 45 17.15 3.21 8.73
C LYS A 45 15.93 2.63 9.49
N LEU A 46 15.00 2.06 8.73
CA LEU A 46 13.79 1.46 9.28
C LEU A 46 14.14 0.18 10.05
N ASN A 47 13.46 -0.06 11.17
CA ASN A 47 13.49 -1.32 11.89
C ASN A 47 12.14 -2.03 11.70
N ALA A 48 12.16 -3.26 11.19
CA ALA A 48 10.96 -4.06 10.95
C ALA A 48 10.13 -4.27 12.24
N GLU A 49 10.80 -4.48 13.37
CA GLU A 49 10.16 -4.68 14.67
C GLU A 49 9.45 -3.41 15.17
N ALA A 50 9.94 -2.23 14.79
CA ALA A 50 9.32 -0.96 15.14
C ALA A 50 7.95 -0.75 14.44
N LEU A 51 7.64 -1.54 13.42
CA LEU A 51 6.34 -1.51 12.73
C LEU A 51 5.34 -2.51 13.33
N ASP A 52 5.81 -3.42 14.19
CA ASP A 52 4.93 -4.46 14.75
C ASP A 52 3.93 -3.85 15.73
N GLY A 53 2.66 -4.26 15.63
CA GLY A 53 1.59 -3.73 16.47
C GLY A 53 1.28 -2.25 16.28
N ARG A 54 1.78 -1.59 15.24
CA ARG A 54 1.51 -0.19 14.94
C ARG A 54 0.55 -0.01 13.76
N VAL A 55 -0.05 1.15 13.70
CA VAL A 55 -0.72 1.62 12.48
C VAL A 55 0.35 2.10 11.51
N VAL A 56 0.36 1.52 10.30
CA VAL A 56 1.37 1.82 9.29
C VAL A 56 0.69 2.27 7.99
N VAL A 57 1.13 3.41 7.47
CA VAL A 57 0.76 3.89 6.13
C VAL A 57 1.91 3.57 5.18
N VAL A 58 1.62 2.89 4.07
CA VAL A 58 2.59 2.62 3.00
C VAL A 58 2.09 3.26 1.71
N ALA A 59 2.86 4.19 1.15
CA ALA A 59 2.54 4.90 -0.08
C ALA A 59 3.61 4.65 -1.15
N PHE A 60 3.24 4.10 -2.29
CA PHE A 60 4.13 3.91 -3.44
C PHE A 60 4.07 5.12 -4.37
N PHE A 61 5.23 5.65 -4.75
CA PHE A 61 5.34 6.89 -5.51
C PHE A 61 6.55 6.93 -6.44
N ALA A 62 6.54 7.90 -7.37
CA ALA A 62 7.74 8.38 -8.07
C ALA A 62 7.76 9.91 -8.10
N SER A 63 8.94 10.50 -8.16
CA SER A 63 9.09 11.95 -8.16
C SER A 63 8.52 12.65 -9.41
N TRP A 64 8.39 11.92 -10.51
CA TRP A 64 7.83 12.41 -11.77
C TRP A 64 6.31 12.27 -11.87
N CYS A 65 5.65 11.65 -10.88
CA CYS A 65 4.23 11.35 -10.89
C CYS A 65 3.42 12.58 -10.41
N PRO A 66 2.63 13.26 -11.28
CA PRO A 66 1.92 14.46 -10.89
C PRO A 66 0.95 14.27 -9.72
N PRO A 67 0.11 13.20 -9.66
CA PRO A 67 -0.79 12.99 -8.52
C PRO A 67 -0.06 12.60 -7.22
N CYS A 68 1.19 12.17 -7.27
CA CYS A 68 1.98 11.91 -6.06
C CYS A 68 2.38 13.19 -5.32
N HIS A 69 2.35 14.35 -5.99
CA HIS A 69 2.66 15.63 -5.33
C HIS A 69 1.63 16.01 -4.26
N PRO A 70 0.32 16.11 -4.54
CA PRO A 70 -0.68 16.34 -3.50
C PRO A 70 -0.76 15.20 -2.49
N GLU A 71 -0.49 13.95 -2.91
CA GLU A 71 -0.40 12.81 -1.98
C GLU A 71 0.62 13.06 -0.86
N PHE A 72 1.83 13.54 -1.20
CA PHE A 72 2.85 13.88 -0.20
C PHE A 72 2.42 15.01 0.74
N ASP A 73 1.66 15.99 0.26
CA ASP A 73 1.14 17.07 1.11
C ASP A 73 0.13 16.50 2.13
N ASN A 74 -0.72 15.55 1.70
CA ASN A 74 -1.67 14.85 2.57
C ASN A 74 -0.98 13.92 3.57
N LEU A 75 0.07 13.19 3.14
CA LEU A 75 0.89 12.36 4.04
C LEU A 75 1.60 13.23 5.10
N ASN A 76 2.14 14.38 4.72
CA ASN A 76 2.72 15.34 5.68
C ASN A 76 1.68 15.86 6.68
N ALA A 77 0.46 16.13 6.23
CA ALA A 77 -0.63 16.53 7.12
C ALA A 77 -1.02 15.39 8.08
N ALA A 78 -1.10 14.15 7.57
CA ALA A 78 -1.36 12.96 8.39
C ALA A 78 -0.25 12.74 9.43
N GLN A 79 1.02 12.86 9.04
CA GLN A 79 2.15 12.75 9.95
C GLN A 79 2.04 13.75 11.11
N ARG A 80 1.80 15.02 10.82
CA ARG A 80 1.62 16.05 11.86
C ARG A 80 0.44 15.77 12.80
N THR A 81 -0.64 15.21 12.25
CA THR A 81 -1.87 14.96 13.01
C THR A 81 -1.74 13.74 13.91
N PHE A 82 -1.15 12.65 13.41
CA PHE A 82 -1.16 11.34 14.07
C PHE A 82 0.19 10.89 14.64
N GLN A 83 1.25 11.73 14.58
CA GLN A 83 2.57 11.36 15.12
C GLN A 83 2.55 10.96 16.59
N ARG A 84 1.65 11.56 17.41
CA ARG A 84 1.51 11.26 18.83
C ARG A 84 0.76 9.96 19.09
N ASP A 85 0.02 9.47 18.12
CA ASP A 85 -0.72 8.21 18.17
C ASP A 85 0.16 7.02 17.76
N GLY A 86 1.44 7.25 17.48
CA GLY A 86 2.40 6.22 17.10
C GLY A 86 2.19 5.66 15.69
N VAL A 87 1.56 6.44 14.80
CA VAL A 87 1.38 6.07 13.39
C VAL A 87 2.70 6.24 12.64
N GLU A 88 3.10 5.21 11.91
CA GLU A 88 4.28 5.23 11.04
C GLU A 88 3.86 5.45 9.59
N ILE A 89 4.51 6.39 8.91
CA ILE A 89 4.27 6.66 7.49
C ILE A 89 5.55 6.35 6.70
N LEU A 90 5.39 5.52 5.67
CA LEU A 90 6.46 5.06 4.79
C LEU A 90 6.08 5.41 3.35
N ALA A 91 6.90 6.20 2.66
CA ALA A 91 6.77 6.39 1.22
C ALA A 91 7.86 5.57 0.50
N VAL A 92 7.44 4.69 -0.38
CA VAL A 92 8.32 3.76 -1.12
C VAL A 92 8.46 4.24 -2.55
N ASN A 93 9.67 4.62 -2.93
CA ASN A 93 9.97 5.08 -4.27
C ASN A 93 10.09 3.89 -5.23
N ILE A 94 9.30 3.91 -6.30
CA ILE A 94 9.32 2.92 -7.38
C ILE A 94 9.23 3.64 -8.74
N PHE A 95 9.68 2.98 -9.81
CA PHE A 95 9.60 3.50 -11.19
C PHE A 95 10.31 4.83 -11.42
N GLU A 96 11.29 5.18 -10.58
CA GLU A 96 11.98 6.45 -10.70
C GLU A 96 12.75 6.59 -12.02
N ARG A 97 13.32 5.48 -12.51
CA ARG A 97 14.19 5.45 -13.70
C ARG A 97 13.51 4.78 -14.90
N ILE A 98 12.29 5.18 -15.23
CA ILE A 98 11.58 4.63 -16.39
C ILE A 98 11.44 5.65 -17.53
N GLY A 99 11.46 5.16 -18.77
CA GLY A 99 11.23 5.96 -19.96
C GLY A 99 12.10 7.22 -20.01
N ARG A 100 11.49 8.38 -20.29
CA ARG A 100 12.14 9.70 -20.38
C ARG A 100 12.65 10.23 -19.02
N PHE A 101 12.35 9.57 -17.93
CA PHE A 101 12.71 10.03 -16.59
C PHE A 101 14.03 9.45 -16.08
N LYS A 102 14.59 8.44 -16.77
CA LYS A 102 15.84 7.76 -16.39
C LYS A 102 17.07 8.67 -16.39
N ASP A 103 17.05 9.74 -17.20
CA ASP A 103 18.22 10.59 -17.46
C ASP A 103 18.29 11.84 -16.56
N ASP A 104 17.43 11.92 -15.53
CA ASP A 104 17.45 13.02 -14.55
C ASP A 104 17.68 12.48 -13.12
N PRO A 105 18.93 12.20 -12.74
CA PRO A 105 19.26 11.60 -11.44
C PRO A 105 18.95 12.52 -10.26
N GLY A 106 18.89 13.85 -10.48
CA GLY A 106 18.61 14.82 -9.40
C GLY A 106 17.13 15.11 -9.17
N ARG A 107 16.20 14.47 -9.91
CA ARG A 107 14.77 14.76 -9.82
C ARG A 107 14.20 14.39 -8.45
N LEU A 108 14.51 13.18 -7.97
CA LEU A 108 14.06 12.69 -6.69
C LEU A 108 14.52 13.60 -5.55
N ASP A 109 15.79 14.01 -5.56
CA ASP A 109 16.32 14.93 -4.55
C ASP A 109 15.59 16.28 -4.56
N ARG A 110 15.32 16.83 -5.76
CA ARG A 110 14.55 18.09 -5.89
C ARG A 110 13.12 17.91 -5.42
N PHE A 111 12.49 16.77 -5.67
CA PHE A 111 11.17 16.45 -5.18
C PHE A 111 11.14 16.39 -3.65
N LEU A 112 12.05 15.62 -3.04
CA LEU A 112 12.14 15.48 -1.58
C LEU A 112 12.44 16.82 -0.89
N LYS A 113 13.34 17.62 -1.45
CA LYS A 113 13.61 18.98 -0.93
C LYS A 113 12.37 19.89 -0.96
N ARG A 114 11.57 19.82 -2.03
CA ARG A 114 10.34 20.63 -2.13
C ARG A 114 9.24 20.14 -1.21
N LYS A 115 9.07 18.81 -1.10
CA LYS A 115 8.00 18.20 -0.29
C LYS A 115 8.35 18.13 1.19
N ALA A 116 9.63 18.18 1.54
CA ALA A 116 10.14 18.13 2.90
C ALA A 116 9.39 17.10 3.78
N PRO A 117 9.37 15.80 3.38
CA PRO A 117 8.59 14.80 4.09
C PRO A 117 9.07 14.67 5.54
N ALA A 118 8.11 14.67 6.49
CA ALA A 118 8.37 14.47 7.92
C ALA A 118 8.20 13.00 8.33
N PHE A 119 8.34 12.09 7.37
CA PHE A 119 8.18 10.65 7.50
C PHE A 119 9.28 9.90 6.74
N HIS A 120 9.33 8.59 6.86
CA HIS A 120 10.33 7.77 6.17
C HIS A 120 10.09 7.72 4.67
N VAL A 121 11.14 7.97 3.89
CA VAL A 121 11.16 7.73 2.44
C VAL A 121 12.20 6.67 2.13
N LEU A 122 11.76 5.62 1.45
CA LEU A 122 12.55 4.45 1.11
C LEU A 122 12.75 4.38 -0.41
N GLY A 123 13.94 3.97 -0.84
CA GLY A 123 14.30 3.83 -2.25
C GLY A 123 14.23 2.40 -2.76
N ASP A 124 14.43 2.21 -4.06
CA ASP A 124 14.60 0.92 -4.74
C ASP A 124 13.49 -0.10 -4.41
N GLY A 125 12.25 0.36 -4.37
CA GLY A 125 11.12 -0.37 -3.83
C GLY A 125 10.41 -1.33 -4.80
N GLU A 126 10.92 -1.54 -6.02
CA GLU A 126 10.26 -2.36 -7.06
C GLU A 126 10.00 -3.79 -6.58
N ALA A 127 10.98 -4.43 -5.96
CA ALA A 127 10.81 -5.79 -5.44
C ALA A 127 9.80 -5.85 -4.27
N VAL A 128 9.72 -4.79 -3.47
CA VAL A 128 8.71 -4.68 -2.40
C VAL A 128 7.32 -4.45 -2.98
N ALA A 129 7.19 -3.68 -4.05
CA ALA A 129 5.92 -3.44 -4.73
C ALA A 129 5.26 -4.75 -5.20
N GLU A 130 6.05 -5.75 -5.62
CA GLU A 130 5.55 -7.09 -5.96
C GLU A 130 4.89 -7.78 -4.75
N LEU A 131 5.46 -7.65 -3.56
CA LEU A 131 4.90 -8.22 -2.33
C LEU A 131 3.58 -7.56 -1.92
N PHE A 132 3.32 -6.34 -2.37
CA PHE A 132 2.09 -5.58 -2.07
C PHE A 132 0.99 -5.76 -3.14
N GLY A 133 0.98 -6.91 -3.82
CA GLY A 133 0.00 -7.22 -4.83
C GLY A 133 0.40 -6.71 -6.22
N SER A 134 1.70 -6.72 -6.52
CA SER A 134 2.28 -6.29 -7.80
C SER A 134 1.84 -4.88 -8.16
N VAL A 135 2.19 -3.92 -7.29
CA VAL A 135 1.85 -2.50 -7.49
C VAL A 135 2.45 -2.00 -8.81
N ASP A 136 1.61 -1.82 -9.81
CA ASP A 136 1.94 -1.37 -11.17
C ASP A 136 1.53 0.08 -11.46
N ARG A 137 0.92 0.76 -10.49
CA ARG A 137 0.38 2.13 -10.62
C ARG A 137 0.71 2.97 -9.39
N ILE A 138 0.89 4.26 -9.62
CA ILE A 138 1.20 5.25 -8.59
C ILE A 138 0.29 6.49 -8.74
N PRO A 139 -0.12 7.10 -7.63
CA PRO A 139 0.11 6.61 -6.27
C PRO A 139 -0.74 5.38 -5.95
N THR A 140 -0.20 4.50 -5.12
CA THR A 140 -0.93 3.43 -4.43
C THR A 140 -0.68 3.58 -2.95
N VAL A 141 -1.74 3.57 -2.13
CA VAL A 141 -1.66 3.83 -0.69
C VAL A 141 -2.40 2.76 0.09
N PHE A 142 -1.75 2.25 1.11
CA PHE A 142 -2.33 1.36 2.11
C PHE A 142 -2.28 2.02 3.48
N VAL A 143 -3.31 1.77 4.29
CA VAL A 143 -3.27 1.97 5.74
C VAL A 143 -3.52 0.62 6.39
N PHE A 144 -2.61 0.19 7.24
CA PHE A 144 -2.71 -1.07 7.97
C PHE A 144 -2.92 -0.83 9.45
N GLY A 145 -3.77 -1.66 10.07
CA GLY A 145 -3.94 -1.71 11.51
C GLY A 145 -2.81 -2.45 12.22
N PRO A 146 -2.80 -2.44 13.56
CA PRO A 146 -1.82 -3.16 14.38
C PRO A 146 -1.78 -4.67 14.11
N ASP A 147 -2.87 -5.24 13.62
CA ASP A 147 -3.00 -6.65 13.20
C ASP A 147 -2.49 -6.90 11.77
N GLY A 148 -1.97 -5.87 11.10
CA GLY A 148 -1.50 -5.92 9.72
C GLY A 148 -2.61 -5.93 8.66
N ARG A 149 -3.90 -5.85 9.03
CA ARG A 149 -5.01 -5.81 8.07
C ARG A 149 -5.18 -4.41 7.51
N PRO A 150 -5.50 -4.27 6.22
CA PRO A 150 -5.72 -2.97 5.62
C PRO A 150 -7.06 -2.39 6.04
N THR A 151 -7.06 -1.12 6.44
CA THR A 151 -8.25 -0.28 6.66
C THR A 151 -8.50 0.67 5.50
N LEU A 152 -7.47 0.91 4.69
CA LEU A 152 -7.54 1.64 3.43
C LEU A 152 -6.62 0.99 2.41
N HIS A 153 -7.12 0.85 1.18
CA HIS A 153 -6.32 0.49 0.02
C HIS A 153 -6.79 1.34 -1.17
N PHE A 154 -5.92 2.21 -1.64
CA PHE A 154 -6.15 3.05 -2.80
C PHE A 154 -5.16 2.75 -3.91
N ILE A 155 -5.66 2.58 -5.12
CA ILE A 155 -4.86 2.43 -6.34
C ILE A 155 -5.33 3.49 -7.33
N HIS A 156 -4.42 4.31 -7.83
CA HIS A 156 -4.73 5.26 -8.89
C HIS A 156 -5.11 4.53 -10.18
N ALA A 157 -6.39 4.48 -10.51
CA ALA A 157 -6.86 3.87 -11.74
C ALA A 157 -6.70 4.82 -12.94
N ARG A 158 -6.27 4.29 -14.07
CA ARG A 158 -6.13 5.07 -15.32
C ARG A 158 -7.47 5.69 -15.72
N GLY A 159 -7.49 7.00 -15.95
CA GLY A 159 -8.69 7.73 -16.33
C GLY A 159 -9.69 8.00 -15.21
N ALA A 160 -9.37 7.60 -13.96
CA ALA A 160 -10.20 7.93 -12.81
C ALA A 160 -10.16 9.44 -12.51
N ARG A 161 -11.29 9.99 -12.05
CA ARG A 161 -11.35 11.38 -11.57
C ARG A 161 -10.53 11.57 -10.29
N LYS A 162 -10.57 10.56 -9.42
CA LYS A 162 -9.79 10.51 -8.19
C LYS A 162 -8.38 10.03 -8.51
N THR A 163 -7.39 10.87 -8.26
CA THR A 163 -5.99 10.63 -8.62
C THR A 163 -5.09 10.35 -7.43
N HIS A 164 -5.51 10.68 -6.21
CA HIS A 164 -4.76 10.50 -4.96
C HIS A 164 -5.70 10.37 -3.78
N VAL A 165 -5.20 9.98 -2.61
CA VAL A 165 -5.98 9.92 -1.36
C VAL A 165 -6.00 11.31 -0.72
N SER A 166 -7.17 11.81 -0.35
CA SER A 166 -7.28 13.06 0.40
C SER A 166 -6.83 12.87 1.86
N PHE A 167 -6.53 14.00 2.53
CA PHE A 167 -6.22 13.95 3.96
C PHE A 167 -7.38 13.35 4.78
N GLU A 168 -8.61 13.69 4.45
CA GLU A 168 -9.81 13.18 5.14
C GLU A 168 -9.93 11.66 5.03
N GLU A 169 -9.68 11.11 3.85
CA GLU A 169 -9.69 9.66 3.63
C GLU A 169 -8.56 8.94 4.36
N LEU A 170 -7.35 9.52 4.33
CA LEU A 170 -6.23 9.01 5.14
C LEU A 170 -6.59 9.02 6.62
N ALA A 171 -7.16 10.13 7.11
CA ALA A 171 -7.54 10.27 8.51
C ALA A 171 -8.63 9.27 8.91
N VAL A 172 -9.60 8.99 8.03
CA VAL A 172 -10.62 7.97 8.27
C VAL A 172 -9.97 6.58 8.36
N GLY A 173 -9.10 6.23 7.39
CA GLY A 173 -8.39 4.94 7.40
C GLY A 173 -7.51 4.76 8.65
N ILE A 174 -6.75 5.81 9.02
CA ILE A 174 -5.89 5.79 10.21
C ILE A 174 -6.70 5.66 11.50
N ARG A 175 -7.80 6.42 11.66
CA ARG A 175 -8.68 6.30 12.84
C ARG A 175 -9.31 4.92 12.93
N ALA A 176 -9.77 4.36 11.82
CA ALA A 176 -10.29 2.99 11.79
C ALA A 176 -9.22 1.98 12.25
N ALA A 177 -7.97 2.16 11.81
CA ALA A 177 -6.83 1.33 12.21
C ALA A 177 -6.49 1.47 13.70
N LEU A 178 -6.65 2.66 14.27
CA LEU A 178 -6.46 2.95 15.71
C LEU A 178 -7.64 2.44 16.58
N GLY A 179 -8.71 1.90 15.98
CA GLY A 179 -9.91 1.48 16.70
C GLY A 179 -10.77 2.64 17.19
N ALA A 180 -10.54 3.86 16.70
CA ALA A 180 -11.35 5.02 17.04
C ALA A 180 -12.67 5.01 16.24
N PRO A 181 -13.83 5.37 16.85
CA PRO A 181 -15.07 5.48 16.10
C PRO A 181 -14.94 6.57 15.01
N PRO A 182 -15.65 6.41 13.87
CA PRO A 182 -15.64 7.43 12.82
C PRO A 182 -16.12 8.76 13.44
N SER A 183 -15.32 9.82 13.26
CA SER A 183 -15.75 11.15 13.65
C SER A 183 -16.94 11.53 12.78
N VAL A 184 -18.12 11.60 13.36
CA VAL A 184 -19.31 12.16 12.71
C VAL A 184 -19.00 13.64 12.52
N GLY A 185 -18.72 14.05 11.28
CA GLY A 185 -18.50 15.44 10.94
C GLY A 185 -19.75 16.24 11.27
N GLY A 186 -19.59 17.24 12.11
CA GLY A 186 -20.58 18.29 12.33
C GLY A 186 -20.55 19.31 11.19
#